data_f3e7e9a71bff280c98aa69ede223c165
#
_entry.id   f3e7e9a71bff280c98aa69ede223c165
#
_cell.length_a   1.000
_cell.length_b   1.000
_cell.length_c   1.000
_cell.angle_alpha   90.00
_cell.angle_beta   90.00
_cell.angle_gamma   90.00
#
_symmetry.space_group_name_H-M   'P 1'
#
loop_
_entity.id
_entity.type
_entity.pdbx_description
1 polymer ?
#
loop_
_entity_poly.entity_id
_entity_poly.type
_entity_poly.pdbx_seq_one_letter_code
_entity_poly.pdbx_strand_id
1 'polypeptide(L)'
;GVLLFTNDGDLATKLTHPQYLKKKIYHVFCDKNVTAADLRQIAEGIMLEDGEIHADAIDYAHETDKKQVGIEIHSGRNRIVRRIFEHLGYKVVKLDRVYFAGLTKKNVKRGDWRFLTQDEVNMLKMGAFE
;
A
#
# COMPACT_ATOMS: atom_id res chain seq x y z
N GLY A 1 11.98 -4.74 10.09
CA GLY A 1 11.14 -5.78 9.51
C GLY A 1 10.78 -5.51 8.06
N VAL A 2 10.27 -6.50 7.42
CA VAL A 2 9.85 -6.45 6.02
C VAL A 2 8.33 -6.43 5.97
N LEU A 3 7.76 -5.59 5.10
CA LEU A 3 6.32 -5.48 4.93
C LEU A 3 5.87 -6.37 3.77
N LEU A 4 4.94 -7.26 4.04
CA LEU A 4 4.26 -8.07 3.04
C LEU A 4 2.78 -7.72 3.08
N PHE A 5 2.17 -7.62 1.90
CA PHE A 5 0.78 -7.20 1.78
C PHE A 5 -0.09 -8.30 1.18
N THR A 6 -1.32 -8.36 1.63
CA THR A 6 -2.30 -9.29 1.10
C THR A 6 -3.66 -8.60 1.01
N ASN A 7 -4.49 -9.05 0.08
CA ASN A 7 -5.89 -8.65 0.02
C ASN A 7 -6.82 -9.70 0.65
N ASP A 8 -6.25 -10.71 1.29
CA ASP A 8 -7.00 -11.72 2.02
C ASP A 8 -7.30 -11.22 3.44
N GLY A 9 -8.52 -10.72 3.65
CA GLY A 9 -8.92 -10.13 4.93
C GLY A 9 -8.91 -11.12 6.09
N ASP A 10 -9.25 -12.38 5.84
CA ASP A 10 -9.23 -13.41 6.87
C ASP A 10 -7.81 -13.69 7.34
N LEU A 11 -6.88 -13.79 6.40
CA LEU A 11 -5.48 -14.00 6.72
C LEU A 11 -4.92 -12.80 7.50
N ALA A 12 -5.23 -11.59 7.07
CA ALA A 12 -4.77 -10.39 7.73
C ALA A 12 -5.27 -10.32 9.17
N THR A 13 -6.51 -10.69 9.42
CA THR A 13 -7.09 -10.71 10.77
C THR A 13 -6.31 -11.64 11.69
N LYS A 14 -5.81 -12.76 11.18
CA LYS A 14 -5.04 -13.72 11.98
C LYS A 14 -3.62 -13.25 12.27
N LEU A 15 -3.01 -12.53 11.33
CA LEU A 15 -1.59 -12.19 11.36
C LEU A 15 -1.30 -10.78 11.85
N THR A 16 -2.23 -9.86 11.67
CA THR A 16 -1.99 -8.44 11.89
C THR A 16 -2.31 -8.06 13.32
N HIS A 17 -1.34 -7.46 13.99
CA HIS A 17 -1.58 -6.89 15.31
C HIS A 17 -2.66 -5.80 15.21
N PRO A 18 -3.55 -5.66 16.22
CA PRO A 18 -4.64 -4.67 16.17
C PRO A 18 -4.21 -3.25 15.81
N GLN A 19 -3.02 -2.83 16.21
CA GLN A 19 -2.51 -1.50 15.89
C GLN A 19 -2.38 -1.26 14.38
N TYR A 20 -2.13 -2.30 13.60
CA TYR A 20 -1.98 -2.19 12.15
C TYR A 20 -3.31 -2.10 11.42
N LEU A 21 -4.39 -2.52 12.05
CA LEU A 21 -5.72 -2.42 11.45
C LEU A 21 -6.20 -0.97 11.32
N LYS A 22 -5.58 -0.04 12.05
CA LYS A 22 -5.89 1.38 11.98
C LYS A 22 -5.30 2.04 10.75
N LYS A 23 -4.24 1.45 10.18
CA LYS A 23 -3.60 1.95 8.99
C LYS A 23 -4.27 1.34 7.78
N LYS A 24 -4.49 2.17 6.77
CA LYS A 24 -5.11 1.74 5.52
C LYS A 24 -4.04 1.70 4.44
N ILE A 25 -3.91 0.56 3.79
CA ILE A 25 -2.93 0.36 2.74
C ILE A 25 -3.67 0.03 1.46
N TYR A 26 -3.30 0.70 0.38
CA TYR A 26 -3.96 0.54 -0.91
C TYR A 26 -2.96 0.22 -1.99
N HIS A 27 -3.37 -0.66 -2.90
CA HIS A 27 -2.70 -0.89 -4.16
C HIS A 27 -3.41 -0.05 -5.22
N VAL A 28 -2.72 0.92 -5.76
CA VAL A 28 -3.27 1.90 -6.69
C VAL A 28 -2.75 1.61 -8.09
N PHE A 29 -3.67 1.54 -9.05
CA PHE A 29 -3.33 1.39 -10.46
C PHE A 29 -3.68 2.70 -11.17
N CYS A 30 -2.67 3.37 -11.69
CA CYS A 30 -2.84 4.64 -12.40
C CYS A 30 -2.87 4.44 -13.91
N ASP A 31 -3.37 5.45 -14.62
CA ASP A 31 -3.46 5.43 -16.08
C ASP A 31 -2.11 5.62 -16.78
N LYS A 32 -1.13 6.12 -16.05
CA LYS A 32 0.22 6.37 -16.58
C LYS A 32 1.25 6.17 -15.47
N ASN A 33 2.52 6.10 -15.88
CA ASN A 33 3.61 5.92 -14.92
C ASN A 33 3.63 7.07 -13.91
N VAL A 34 3.74 6.71 -12.63
CA VAL A 34 3.87 7.68 -11.54
C VAL A 34 5.35 8.01 -11.37
N THR A 35 5.68 9.28 -11.36
CA THR A 35 7.07 9.70 -11.23
C THR A 35 7.56 9.59 -9.78
N ALA A 36 8.86 9.39 -9.61
CA ALA A 36 9.46 9.38 -8.29
C ALA A 36 9.28 10.72 -7.55
N ALA A 37 9.29 11.83 -8.30
CA ALA A 37 9.05 13.15 -7.75
C ALA A 37 7.65 13.26 -7.15
N ASP A 38 6.64 12.70 -7.84
CA ASP A 38 5.27 12.71 -7.35
C ASP A 38 5.09 11.82 -6.12
N LEU A 39 5.75 10.66 -6.09
CA LEU A 39 5.76 9.82 -4.88
C LEU A 39 6.32 10.58 -3.69
N ARG A 40 7.42 11.30 -3.91
CA ARG A 40 8.04 12.10 -2.85
C ARG A 40 7.11 13.22 -2.39
N GLN A 41 6.43 13.87 -3.32
CA GLN A 41 5.48 14.93 -2.99
C GLN A 41 4.34 14.42 -2.13
N ILE A 42 3.82 13.24 -2.43
CA ILE A 42 2.76 12.61 -1.62
C ILE A 42 3.28 12.27 -0.21
N ALA A 43 4.53 11.80 -0.12
CA ALA A 43 5.13 11.47 1.17
C ALA A 43 5.36 12.73 2.03
N GLU A 44 5.74 13.84 1.42
CA GLU A 44 6.00 15.10 2.11
C GLU A 44 4.72 15.85 2.47
N GLY A 45 3.71 15.73 1.64
CA GLY A 45 2.42 16.36 1.86
C GLY A 45 1.95 17.19 0.68
N ILE A 46 0.66 17.13 0.41
CA ILE A 46 0.00 17.96 -0.60
C ILE A 46 -1.19 18.65 0.02
N MET A 47 -1.58 19.79 -0.54
CA MET A 47 -2.72 20.55 -0.05
C MET A 47 -3.93 20.27 -0.93
N LEU A 48 -4.96 19.67 -0.33
CA LEU A 48 -6.26 19.47 -0.96
C LEU A 48 -7.24 20.55 -0.45
N GLU A 49 -8.43 20.58 -1.03
CA GLU A 49 -9.45 21.57 -0.65
C GLU A 49 -9.80 21.51 0.83
N ASP A 50 -9.80 20.34 1.42
CA ASP A 50 -10.16 20.11 2.81
C ASP A 50 -8.95 19.93 3.73
N GLY A 51 -7.78 20.34 3.29
CA GLY A 51 -6.59 20.39 4.10
C GLY A 51 -5.42 19.56 3.57
N GLU A 52 -4.28 19.66 4.24
CA GLU A 52 -3.09 18.93 3.89
C GLU A 52 -3.25 17.43 4.15
N ILE A 53 -2.63 16.64 3.32
CA ILE A 53 -2.57 15.19 3.47
C ILE A 53 -1.21 14.68 3.03
N HIS A 54 -0.69 13.68 3.73
CA HIS A 54 0.52 12.99 3.32
C HIS A 54 0.36 11.50 3.53
N ALA A 55 1.13 10.72 2.80
CA ALA A 55 1.18 9.28 3.01
C ALA A 55 2.14 8.96 4.15
N ASP A 56 1.82 7.95 4.95
CA ASP A 56 2.73 7.42 5.96
C ASP A 56 3.87 6.64 5.31
N ALA A 57 3.56 5.97 4.20
CA ALA A 57 4.55 5.31 3.35
C ALA A 57 3.99 5.23 1.94
N ILE A 58 4.86 5.29 0.97
CA ILE A 58 4.48 5.18 -0.44
C ILE A 58 5.67 4.69 -1.25
N ASP A 59 5.42 3.76 -2.16
CA ASP A 59 6.43 3.26 -3.08
C ASP A 59 5.73 2.55 -4.24
N TYR A 60 6.52 2.20 -5.26
CA TYR A 60 6.00 1.38 -6.35
C TYR A 60 5.64 -0.01 -5.82
N ALA A 61 4.53 -0.53 -6.28
CA ALA A 61 4.02 -1.84 -5.86
C ALA A 61 4.41 -2.96 -6.83
N HIS A 62 5.14 -2.63 -7.89
CA HIS A 62 5.58 -3.57 -8.92
C HIS A 62 7.00 -3.25 -9.32
N GLU A 63 7.80 -4.28 -9.64
CA GLU A 63 9.22 -4.10 -9.97
C GLU A 63 9.45 -3.26 -11.22
N THR A 64 8.59 -3.41 -12.23
CA THR A 64 8.77 -2.78 -13.52
C THR A 64 7.62 -1.87 -13.93
N ASP A 65 6.41 -2.12 -13.46
CA ASP A 65 5.24 -1.33 -13.84
C ASP A 65 5.04 -0.15 -12.87
N LYS A 66 5.50 1.01 -13.29
CA LYS A 66 5.43 2.24 -12.49
C LYS A 66 4.03 2.85 -12.40
N LYS A 67 3.04 2.24 -13.03
CA LYS A 67 1.64 2.62 -12.87
C LYS A 67 1.06 2.08 -11.56
N GLN A 68 1.72 1.12 -10.96
CA GLN A 68 1.27 0.47 -9.73
C GLN A 68 2.01 1.03 -8.51
N VAL A 69 1.26 1.55 -7.57
CA VAL A 69 1.80 2.21 -6.37
C VAL A 69 1.13 1.63 -5.13
N GLY A 70 1.93 1.38 -4.10
CA GLY A 70 1.42 1.05 -2.78
C GLY A 70 1.46 2.29 -1.90
N ILE A 71 0.38 2.60 -1.22
CA ILE A 71 0.29 3.76 -0.34
C ILE A 71 -0.30 3.35 1.01
N GLU A 72 0.35 3.78 2.07
CA GLU A 72 -0.14 3.63 3.44
C GLU A 72 -0.59 4.99 3.95
N ILE A 73 -1.82 5.05 4.44
CA ILE A 73 -2.41 6.30 4.88
C ILE A 73 -3.38 6.02 6.04
N HIS A 74 -3.52 6.96 6.98
CA HIS A 74 -4.45 6.80 8.09
C HIS A 74 -5.46 7.96 8.14
N SER A 75 -5.98 8.33 6.99
CA SER A 75 -7.04 9.33 6.87
C SER A 75 -8.38 8.65 6.57
N GLY A 76 -9.44 9.13 7.22
CA GLY A 76 -10.80 8.67 6.94
C GLY A 76 -11.55 9.56 5.95
N ARG A 77 -10.89 10.53 5.32
CA ARG A 77 -11.54 11.42 4.37
C ARG A 77 -12.03 10.66 3.14
N ASN A 78 -13.20 11.06 2.66
CA ASN A 78 -13.85 10.40 1.52
C ASN A 78 -12.97 10.45 0.28
N ARG A 79 -12.79 9.29 -0.38
CA ARG A 79 -12.05 9.15 -1.64
C ARG A 79 -10.63 9.72 -1.58
N ILE A 80 -10.00 9.70 -0.41
CA ILE A 80 -8.75 10.43 -0.19
C ILE A 80 -7.62 9.95 -1.13
N VAL A 81 -7.47 8.65 -1.34
CA VAL A 81 -6.41 8.13 -2.20
C VAL A 81 -6.62 8.57 -3.64
N ARG A 82 -7.85 8.47 -4.15
CA ARG A 82 -8.17 8.92 -5.51
C ARG A 82 -7.90 10.40 -5.68
N ARG A 83 -8.28 11.21 -4.68
CA ARG A 83 -8.11 12.66 -4.73
C ARG A 83 -6.64 13.06 -4.72
N ILE A 84 -5.79 12.33 -3.97
CA ILE A 84 -4.34 12.56 -3.95
C ILE A 84 -3.77 12.42 -5.36
N PHE A 85 -4.04 11.30 -6.02
CA PHE A 85 -3.50 11.04 -7.34
C PHE A 85 -4.12 11.96 -8.40
N GLU A 86 -5.41 12.25 -8.31
CA GLU A 86 -6.07 13.18 -9.23
C GLU A 86 -5.49 14.58 -9.12
N HIS A 87 -5.14 15.02 -7.90
CA HIS A 87 -4.51 16.31 -7.65
C HIS A 87 -3.18 16.45 -8.42
N LEU A 88 -2.46 15.35 -8.60
CA LEU A 88 -1.19 15.33 -9.31
C LEU A 88 -1.35 15.00 -10.80
N GLY A 89 -2.57 14.89 -11.29
CA GLY A 89 -2.84 14.69 -12.71
C GLY A 89 -2.96 13.24 -13.15
N TYR A 90 -3.08 12.30 -12.21
CA TYR A 90 -3.29 10.89 -12.52
C TYR A 90 -4.75 10.50 -12.42
N LYS A 91 -5.14 9.50 -13.20
CA LYS A 91 -6.43 8.86 -13.07
C LYS A 91 -6.24 7.50 -12.42
N VAL A 92 -6.94 7.23 -11.34
CA VAL A 92 -6.89 5.93 -10.67
C VAL A 92 -7.86 5.00 -11.38
N VAL A 93 -7.34 4.01 -12.08
CA VAL A 93 -8.14 3.07 -12.86
C VAL A 93 -8.58 1.87 -12.03
N LYS A 94 -7.83 1.53 -10.98
CA LYS A 94 -8.19 0.46 -10.05
C LYS A 94 -7.60 0.78 -8.68
N LEU A 95 -8.34 0.46 -7.63
CA LEU A 95 -7.93 0.71 -6.25
C LEU A 95 -8.35 -0.47 -5.39
N ASP A 96 -7.35 -1.19 -4.86
CA ASP A 96 -7.60 -2.33 -3.99
C ASP A 96 -7.13 -2.01 -2.57
N ARG A 97 -7.96 -2.32 -1.58
CA ARG A 97 -7.54 -2.30 -0.18
C ARG A 97 -6.70 -3.54 0.09
N VAL A 98 -5.53 -3.37 0.65
CA VAL A 98 -4.65 -4.47 1.02
C VAL A 98 -4.39 -4.43 2.53
N TYR A 99 -3.88 -5.53 3.07
CA TYR A 99 -3.65 -5.66 4.50
C TYR A 99 -2.18 -5.95 4.76
N PHE A 100 -1.70 -5.42 5.86
CA PHE A 100 -0.33 -5.62 6.29
C PHE A 100 -0.19 -6.96 7.02
N ALA A 101 0.80 -7.75 6.61
CA ALA A 101 1.23 -8.93 7.34
C ALA A 101 2.71 -8.74 7.66
N GLY A 102 3.01 -8.52 8.93
CA GLY A 102 4.38 -8.29 9.38
C GLY A 102 5.14 -9.60 9.45
N LEU A 103 6.04 -9.82 8.48
CA LEU A 103 6.83 -11.05 8.39
C LEU A 103 8.28 -10.71 8.12
N THR A 104 9.18 -11.58 8.55
CA THR A 104 10.59 -11.47 8.21
C THR A 104 10.84 -12.30 6.95
N LYS A 105 11.29 -11.67 5.88
CA LYS A 105 11.58 -12.33 4.61
C LYS A 105 12.92 -11.89 4.06
N LYS A 106 13.67 -12.86 3.53
CA LYS A 106 15.03 -12.61 3.05
C LYS A 106 15.08 -11.92 1.69
N ASN A 107 14.08 -12.13 0.84
CA ASN A 107 14.12 -11.71 -0.55
C ASN A 107 13.40 -10.37 -0.83
N VAL A 108 13.03 -9.65 0.21
CA VAL A 108 12.42 -8.33 0.08
C VAL A 108 13.32 -7.33 0.79
N LYS A 109 13.77 -6.34 0.06
CA LYS A 109 14.61 -5.29 0.62
C LYS A 109 13.84 -4.49 1.65
N ARG A 110 14.57 -3.99 2.65
CA ARG A 110 13.97 -3.14 3.66
C ARG A 110 13.34 -1.91 3.02
N GLY A 111 12.08 -1.68 3.28
CA GLY A 111 11.34 -0.57 2.71
C GLY A 111 10.66 -0.86 1.38
N ASP A 112 11.01 -1.98 0.73
CA ASP A 112 10.34 -2.39 -0.49
C ASP A 112 9.03 -3.09 -0.18
N TRP A 113 8.09 -2.98 -1.09
CA TRP A 113 6.77 -3.57 -0.97
C TRP A 113 6.57 -4.64 -2.04
N ARG A 114 5.85 -5.67 -1.69
CA ARG A 114 5.36 -6.64 -2.66
C ARG A 114 4.14 -7.37 -2.10
N PHE A 115 3.35 -7.92 -3.00
CA PHE A 115 2.21 -8.75 -2.62
C PHE A 115 2.67 -10.18 -2.37
N LEU A 116 1.95 -10.86 -1.49
CA LEU A 116 2.18 -12.27 -1.25
C LEU A 116 1.83 -13.08 -2.50
N THR A 117 2.63 -14.08 -2.80
CA THR A 117 2.27 -15.07 -3.80
C THR A 117 1.17 -15.98 -3.24
N GLN A 118 0.49 -16.69 -4.13
CA GLN A 118 -0.55 -17.63 -3.67
C GLN A 118 0.02 -18.69 -2.75
N ASP A 119 1.23 -19.17 -3.04
CA ASP A 119 1.91 -20.16 -2.18
C ASP A 119 2.17 -19.60 -0.78
N GLU A 120 2.64 -18.37 -0.69
CA GLU A 120 2.87 -17.71 0.60
C GLU A 120 1.58 -17.53 1.38
N VAL A 121 0.50 -17.14 0.71
CA VAL A 121 -0.82 -17.03 1.36
C VAL A 121 -1.25 -18.38 1.92
N ASN A 122 -1.08 -19.45 1.14
CA ASN A 122 -1.44 -20.80 1.58
C ASN A 122 -0.62 -21.23 2.80
N MET A 123 0.68 -20.98 2.79
CA MET A 123 1.56 -21.30 3.91
C MET A 123 1.17 -20.55 5.18
N LEU A 124 0.84 -19.27 5.05
CA LEU A 124 0.41 -18.46 6.19
C LEU A 124 -0.91 -18.94 6.76
N LYS A 125 -1.85 -19.34 5.91
CA LYS A 125 -3.12 -19.92 6.36
C LYS A 125 -2.94 -21.23 7.10
N MET A 126 -1.87 -21.95 6.80
CA MET A 126 -1.50 -23.18 7.48
C MET A 126 -0.70 -22.95 8.76
N GLY A 127 -0.41 -21.71 9.10
CA GLY A 127 0.35 -21.38 10.31
C GLY A 127 1.85 -21.54 10.18
N ALA A 128 2.39 -21.60 8.96
CA ALA A 128 3.81 -21.86 8.73
C ALA A 128 4.76 -20.76 9.21
N PHE A 129 4.25 -19.58 9.51
CA PHE A 129 5.03 -18.43 9.95
C PHE A 129 4.67 -17.94 11.35
N GLU A 130 3.95 -18.70 12.07
CA GLU A 130 3.65 -18.39 13.47
C GLU A 130 4.87 -18.54 14.37
#